data_b52f8461f4c985fac0697762bf04ff93
#
_entry.id   b52f8461f4c985fac0697762bf04ff93
#
_cell.length_a   1.000
_cell.length_b   1.000
_cell.length_c   1.000
_cell.angle_alpha   90.00
_cell.angle_beta   90.00
_cell.angle_gamma   90.00
#
_symmetry.space_group_name_H-M   'P 1'
#
loop_
_entity.id
_entity.type
_entity.pdbx_description
1 polymer ?
#
loop_
_entity_poly.entity_id
_entity_poly.type
_entity_poly.pdbx_seq_one_letter_code
_entity_poly.pdbx_strand_id
1 'polypeptide(L)'
;MSKKGLKVGIASAAVIGAGAAVLQAKNKSEAKKAAEKTTVTSEPKNDYRNTERGKDKKNSKGIYYTNGNYEAFARPEKPEGVDEKSAYLVGSGLAALAAACFLVRDGQMKGDHIHILEAMDIAGGACDGIYDPTRGYIMRGGREMENHFECLWDLFHSIPSIETPGVSVLDEYYWLNKKDPNYSLCRATKNRGEDAHTDGKFNLSQKGCMEIMKLFMTRDEDLYDKTIEDVFDDEVFNSTFWLYWRTMFAFEDWHSALEMKLYFQRFIHHIGGLPDFSALKFTKYNQYESLILPMKKYLEDAGVDFQFNTEVTNVIFEINDGKKVAKAIECKVNGVEKGIVLTENDLVFVTNGSCTEGTIYGDQNHAPNGDAEVRTSGCWTLWKNIARQDPSFGHPEKFCSDIAKTNWESATITTLDEKIIPYITNICKRDPRTGKVVTGGIVSCMDSKWLMSWTINRQGQFKTQGKDKVCVWVYGLFTDVPGDFIKKPMKDCTGKEVTEEWQYHHGVRTEQVEDRVERSGVGVSIMVVYI
;
A
#
# COMPACT_ATOMS: atom_id res chain seq x y z
N MET A 1 5.94 -7.76 -36.96
CA MET A 1 4.76 -7.85 -36.07
C MET A 1 3.52 -8.17 -36.94
N SER A 2 2.86 -9.28 -36.68
CA SER A 2 1.69 -9.70 -37.48
C SER A 2 0.48 -8.86 -37.09
N LYS A 3 -0.25 -8.36 -38.09
CA LYS A 3 -1.50 -7.58 -37.88
C LYS A 3 -2.57 -8.30 -37.03
N LYS A 4 -2.46 -9.61 -36.81
CA LYS A 4 -3.34 -10.40 -35.92
C LYS A 4 -3.05 -10.18 -34.43
N GLY A 5 -1.79 -10.05 -34.04
CA GLY A 5 -1.44 -9.84 -32.63
C GLY A 5 -1.87 -8.46 -32.10
N LEU A 6 -1.81 -7.45 -32.95
CA LEU A 6 -2.27 -6.10 -32.62
C LEU A 6 -3.81 -6.04 -32.42
N LYS A 7 -4.57 -6.83 -33.23
CA LYS A 7 -6.02 -6.87 -33.09
C LYS A 7 -6.53 -7.53 -31.80
N VAL A 8 -5.83 -8.54 -31.27
CA VAL A 8 -6.23 -9.19 -30.01
C VAL A 8 -5.92 -8.30 -28.80
N GLY A 9 -4.77 -7.64 -28.79
CA GLY A 9 -4.45 -6.68 -27.72
C GLY A 9 -5.39 -5.47 -27.69
N ILE A 10 -5.76 -4.96 -28.86
CA ILE A 10 -6.73 -3.87 -28.97
C ILE A 10 -8.14 -4.33 -28.60
N ALA A 11 -8.52 -5.58 -28.94
CA ALA A 11 -9.82 -6.13 -28.57
C ALA A 11 -9.95 -6.33 -27.04
N SER A 12 -8.89 -6.82 -26.36
CA SER A 12 -8.89 -6.97 -24.90
C SER A 12 -8.98 -5.62 -24.19
N ALA A 13 -8.22 -4.62 -24.64
CA ALA A 13 -8.30 -3.27 -24.10
C ALA A 13 -9.65 -2.59 -24.44
N ALA A 14 -10.20 -2.86 -25.61
CA ALA A 14 -11.50 -2.32 -26.02
C ALA A 14 -12.66 -2.96 -25.23
N VAL A 15 -12.58 -4.24 -24.90
CA VAL A 15 -13.61 -4.93 -24.08
C VAL A 15 -13.60 -4.41 -22.65
N ILE A 16 -12.42 -4.22 -22.06
CA ILE A 16 -12.29 -3.60 -20.72
C ILE A 16 -12.74 -2.13 -20.78
N GLY A 17 -12.37 -1.38 -21.82
CA GLY A 17 -12.82 -0.01 -22.03
C GLY A 17 -14.33 0.09 -22.29
N ALA A 18 -14.92 -0.84 -23.03
CA ALA A 18 -16.36 -0.91 -23.26
C ALA A 18 -17.14 -1.23 -21.96
N GLY A 19 -16.59 -2.11 -21.10
CA GLY A 19 -17.16 -2.38 -19.77
C GLY A 19 -17.17 -1.14 -18.89
N ALA A 20 -16.08 -0.38 -18.88
CA ALA A 20 -15.99 0.88 -18.16
C ALA A 20 -16.98 1.94 -18.71
N ALA A 21 -17.13 2.02 -20.02
CA ALA A 21 -18.09 2.92 -20.67
C ALA A 21 -19.55 2.54 -20.36
N VAL A 22 -19.87 1.25 -20.31
CA VAL A 22 -21.19 0.74 -19.94
C VAL A 22 -21.51 1.03 -18.48
N LEU A 23 -20.52 0.85 -17.56
CA LEU A 23 -20.67 1.22 -16.15
C LEU A 23 -20.89 2.72 -15.98
N GLN A 24 -20.12 3.56 -16.68
CA GLN A 24 -20.33 5.01 -16.65
C GLN A 24 -21.70 5.42 -17.21
N ALA A 25 -22.15 4.74 -18.28
CA ALA A 25 -23.49 5.00 -18.84
C ALA A 25 -24.61 4.54 -17.90
N LYS A 26 -24.45 3.40 -17.21
CA LYS A 26 -25.42 2.90 -16.22
C LYS A 26 -25.48 3.82 -15.01
N ASN A 27 -24.32 4.21 -14.47
CA ASN A 27 -24.25 5.17 -13.34
C ASN A 27 -24.84 6.54 -13.72
N LYS A 28 -24.61 7.03 -14.94
CA LYS A 28 -25.28 8.24 -15.45
C LYS A 28 -26.79 8.06 -15.61
N SER A 29 -27.26 6.88 -16.03
CA SER A 29 -28.69 6.57 -16.16
C SER A 29 -29.37 6.47 -14.80
N GLU A 30 -28.72 5.84 -13.82
CA GLU A 30 -29.24 5.75 -12.44
C GLU A 30 -29.20 7.10 -11.74
N ALA A 31 -28.14 7.88 -11.92
CA ALA A 31 -28.07 9.26 -11.44
C ALA A 31 -29.14 10.15 -12.08
N LYS A 32 -29.41 9.97 -13.39
CA LYS A 32 -30.49 10.69 -14.09
C LYS A 32 -31.88 10.26 -13.63
N LYS A 33 -32.10 8.95 -13.41
CA LYS A 33 -33.36 8.44 -12.81
C LYS A 33 -33.54 8.88 -11.36
N ALA A 34 -32.48 8.99 -10.58
CA ALA A 34 -32.51 9.56 -9.23
C ALA A 34 -32.83 11.06 -9.28
N ALA A 35 -32.26 11.80 -10.23
CA ALA A 35 -32.54 13.22 -10.43
C ALA A 35 -33.97 13.47 -10.93
N GLU A 36 -34.50 12.62 -11.81
CA GLU A 36 -35.90 12.73 -12.30
C GLU A 36 -36.96 12.40 -11.24
N LYS A 37 -36.60 11.64 -10.20
CA LYS A 37 -37.49 11.39 -9.06
C LYS A 37 -37.53 12.52 -8.02
N THR A 38 -36.67 13.52 -8.17
CA THR A 38 -36.58 14.67 -7.27
C THR A 38 -37.11 15.94 -7.97
N THR A 39 -38.31 15.94 -8.46
CA THR A 39 -39.02 17.18 -8.74
C THR A 39 -39.46 17.80 -7.42
N VAL A 40 -38.56 18.52 -6.79
CA VAL A 40 -38.91 19.39 -5.67
C VAL A 40 -39.22 20.76 -6.24
N THR A 41 -40.49 21.07 -6.29
CA THR A 41 -41.01 22.45 -6.45
C THR A 41 -40.76 23.23 -5.17
N SER A 42 -39.62 23.85 -5.01
CA SER A 42 -39.37 24.96 -4.10
C SER A 42 -38.04 25.63 -4.50
N GLU A 43 -38.11 26.97 -4.58
CA GLU A 43 -36.93 27.79 -4.85
C GLU A 43 -35.80 27.49 -3.88
N PRO A 44 -34.54 27.45 -4.34
CA PRO A 44 -33.40 27.20 -3.48
C PRO A 44 -33.19 28.37 -2.54
N LYS A 45 -33.45 28.19 -1.26
CA LYS A 45 -32.96 29.09 -0.22
C LYS A 45 -31.46 29.00 -0.16
N ASN A 46 -30.77 30.07 -0.52
CA ASN A 46 -29.37 30.20 -0.76
C ASN A 46 -28.46 30.18 0.50
N ASP A 47 -28.83 29.53 1.57
CA ASP A 47 -27.95 29.38 2.72
C ASP A 47 -27.76 27.91 3.10
N TYR A 48 -26.78 27.28 2.45
CA TYR A 48 -26.39 25.90 2.73
C TYR A 48 -25.92 25.68 4.16
N ARG A 49 -25.49 26.73 4.86
CA ARG A 49 -24.96 26.66 6.23
C ARG A 49 -26.03 26.50 7.28
N ASN A 50 -27.28 26.95 6.99
CA ASN A 50 -28.42 26.93 7.90
C ASN A 50 -29.58 26.04 7.45
N THR A 51 -29.44 25.33 6.33
CA THR A 51 -30.46 24.36 5.94
C THR A 51 -30.25 23.07 6.72
N GLU A 52 -31.36 22.37 6.99
CA GLU A 52 -31.29 21.03 7.57
C GLU A 52 -30.46 20.02 6.72
N ARG A 53 -30.11 20.37 5.46
CA ARG A 53 -29.18 19.65 4.61
C ARG A 53 -27.72 19.81 5.02
N GLY A 54 -27.36 20.92 5.65
CA GLY A 54 -26.03 21.14 6.20
C GLY A 54 -25.83 20.51 7.58
N LYS A 55 -26.91 20.01 8.18
CA LYS A 55 -26.83 19.20 9.40
C LYS A 55 -26.79 17.75 8.96
N ASP A 56 -25.73 17.07 9.31
CA ASP A 56 -25.44 15.68 9.02
C ASP A 56 -26.66 14.77 8.90
N LYS A 57 -27.22 14.66 7.70
CA LYS A 57 -28.31 13.71 7.44
C LYS A 57 -27.69 12.34 7.18
N LYS A 58 -27.92 11.45 8.11
CA LYS A 58 -27.71 10.02 7.89
C LYS A 58 -28.67 9.53 6.80
N ASN A 59 -28.15 8.75 5.84
CA ASN A 59 -29.03 7.90 5.06
C ASN A 59 -29.65 6.82 5.96
N SER A 60 -30.56 6.02 5.42
CA SER A 60 -31.19 4.93 6.16
C SER A 60 -30.21 3.88 6.72
N LYS A 61 -28.95 3.87 6.23
CA LYS A 61 -27.87 2.97 6.67
C LYS A 61 -26.86 3.65 7.60
N GLY A 62 -27.07 4.90 7.97
CA GLY A 62 -26.16 5.65 8.84
C GLY A 62 -24.94 6.26 8.14
N ILE A 63 -24.90 6.25 6.82
CA ILE A 63 -23.82 6.86 6.04
C ILE A 63 -24.06 8.38 5.93
N TYR A 64 -22.99 9.14 6.13
CA TYR A 64 -23.00 10.58 5.93
C TYR A 64 -22.52 10.92 4.53
N TYR A 65 -23.25 11.82 3.85
CA TYR A 65 -22.84 12.31 2.54
C TYR A 65 -22.27 13.71 2.68
N THR A 66 -21.14 13.95 2.04
CA THR A 66 -20.64 15.30 1.80
C THR A 66 -21.49 15.97 0.73
N ASN A 67 -21.72 17.28 0.87
CA ASN A 67 -22.41 18.09 -0.13
C ASN A 67 -21.48 18.60 -1.24
N GLY A 68 -20.21 18.22 -1.22
CA GLY A 68 -19.21 18.68 -2.18
C GLY A 68 -18.91 20.18 -2.04
N ASN A 69 -18.80 20.68 -0.82
CA ASN A 69 -18.54 22.10 -0.57
C ASN A 69 -17.16 22.53 -1.10
N TYR A 70 -17.15 23.05 -2.32
CA TYR A 70 -15.95 23.50 -3.00
C TYR A 70 -15.25 24.67 -2.27
N GLU A 71 -15.98 25.56 -1.64
CA GLU A 71 -15.41 26.69 -0.89
C GLU A 71 -14.64 26.22 0.33
N ALA A 72 -15.18 25.24 1.06
CA ALA A 72 -14.49 24.66 2.21
C ALA A 72 -13.17 23.98 1.82
N PHE A 73 -13.13 23.39 0.61
CA PHE A 73 -11.91 22.80 0.07
C PHE A 73 -10.92 23.87 -0.41
N ALA A 74 -11.38 24.85 -1.19
CA ALA A 74 -10.51 25.84 -1.84
C ALA A 74 -10.04 26.94 -0.86
N ARG A 75 -10.86 27.27 0.12
CA ARG A 75 -10.60 28.33 1.11
C ARG A 75 -11.18 27.94 2.46
N PRO A 76 -10.53 27.01 3.18
CA PRO A 76 -11.05 26.55 4.46
C PRO A 76 -11.11 27.70 5.46
N GLU A 77 -12.26 27.91 6.05
CA GLU A 77 -12.47 28.83 7.17
C GLU A 77 -12.17 28.10 8.47
N LYS A 78 -11.61 28.81 9.44
CA LYS A 78 -11.33 28.25 10.77
C LYS A 78 -12.66 27.83 11.41
N PRO A 79 -12.84 26.54 11.79
CA PRO A 79 -14.06 26.08 12.42
C PRO A 79 -14.30 26.74 13.77
N GLU A 80 -15.54 27.05 14.07
CA GLU A 80 -15.93 27.57 15.40
C GLU A 80 -15.57 26.57 16.49
N GLY A 81 -14.98 27.06 17.58
CA GLY A 81 -14.59 26.26 18.74
C GLY A 81 -13.38 25.33 18.52
N VAL A 82 -12.65 25.43 17.37
CA VAL A 82 -11.49 24.57 17.12
C VAL A 82 -10.36 24.80 18.10
N ASP A 83 -10.22 26.02 18.64
CA ASP A 83 -9.19 26.33 19.64
C ASP A 83 -9.44 25.67 21.02
N GLU A 84 -10.64 25.14 21.24
CA GLU A 84 -11.03 24.41 22.46
C GLU A 84 -10.92 22.88 22.27
N LYS A 85 -10.60 22.43 21.07
CA LYS A 85 -10.53 21.02 20.70
C LYS A 85 -9.09 20.49 20.75
N SER A 86 -8.98 19.22 21.17
CA SER A 86 -7.75 18.45 21.00
C SER A 86 -7.99 17.26 20.08
N ALA A 87 -6.95 16.80 19.39
CA ALA A 87 -7.00 15.64 18.52
C ALA A 87 -5.95 14.61 18.95
N TYR A 88 -6.39 13.38 19.13
CA TYR A 88 -5.55 12.22 19.44
C TYR A 88 -5.54 11.28 18.25
N LEU A 89 -4.37 11.08 17.66
CA LEU A 89 -4.17 10.21 16.51
C LEU A 89 -3.42 8.96 16.93
N VAL A 90 -4.04 7.81 16.78
CA VAL A 90 -3.47 6.52 17.14
C VAL A 90 -2.67 5.96 15.96
N GLY A 91 -1.37 5.85 16.16
CA GLY A 91 -0.39 5.53 15.14
C GLY A 91 0.14 6.78 14.42
N SER A 92 1.29 6.65 13.79
CA SER A 92 1.94 7.70 12.99
C SER A 92 2.22 7.28 11.55
N GLY A 93 1.40 6.38 11.02
CA GLY A 93 1.43 6.02 9.61
C GLY A 93 0.95 7.15 8.70
N LEU A 94 1.00 6.92 7.39
CA LEU A 94 0.65 7.94 6.37
C LEU A 94 -0.74 8.55 6.60
N ALA A 95 -1.73 7.74 7.00
CA ALA A 95 -3.10 8.22 7.23
C ALA A 95 -3.19 9.17 8.45
N ALA A 96 -2.55 8.83 9.57
CA ALA A 96 -2.51 9.68 10.75
C ALA A 96 -1.78 11.00 10.48
N LEU A 97 -0.58 10.91 9.86
CA LEU A 97 0.19 12.11 9.53
C LEU A 97 -0.57 13.01 8.55
N ALA A 98 -1.25 12.44 7.55
CA ALA A 98 -2.10 13.21 6.64
C ALA A 98 -3.26 13.88 7.38
N ALA A 99 -3.94 13.15 8.27
CA ALA A 99 -5.02 13.72 9.09
C ALA A 99 -4.50 14.89 9.96
N ALA A 100 -3.35 14.73 10.61
CA ALA A 100 -2.72 15.80 11.39
C ALA A 100 -2.38 17.02 10.51
N CYS A 101 -1.83 16.81 9.31
CA CYS A 101 -1.55 17.89 8.37
C CYS A 101 -2.83 18.63 7.94
N PHE A 102 -3.93 17.92 7.67
CA PHE A 102 -5.22 18.54 7.36
C PHE A 102 -5.81 19.29 8.56
N LEU A 103 -5.67 18.78 9.78
CA LEU A 103 -6.07 19.49 10.98
C LEU A 103 -5.32 20.82 11.16
N VAL A 104 -4.00 20.82 10.91
CA VAL A 104 -3.18 22.05 10.94
C VAL A 104 -3.56 22.99 9.80
N ARG A 105 -3.57 22.49 8.54
CA ARG A 105 -3.69 23.31 7.34
C ARG A 105 -5.12 23.83 7.14
N ASP A 106 -6.09 22.92 7.18
CA ASP A 106 -7.48 23.22 6.81
C ASP A 106 -8.35 23.43 8.05
N GLY A 107 -8.19 22.61 9.08
CA GLY A 107 -8.86 22.75 10.37
C GLY A 107 -8.34 23.93 11.18
N GLN A 108 -7.17 24.46 10.84
CA GLN A 108 -6.52 25.56 11.57
C GLN A 108 -6.44 25.32 13.08
N MET A 109 -6.32 24.04 13.45
CA MET A 109 -6.08 23.61 14.82
C MET A 109 -4.65 23.94 15.23
N LYS A 110 -4.45 24.36 16.47
CA LYS A 110 -3.11 24.59 17.01
C LYS A 110 -2.35 23.26 17.12
N GLY A 111 -1.08 23.29 16.77
CA GLY A 111 -0.26 22.08 16.79
C GLY A 111 -0.14 21.44 18.18
N ASP A 112 -0.03 22.22 19.22
CA ASP A 112 0.04 21.77 20.62
C ASP A 112 -1.26 21.12 21.13
N HIS A 113 -2.34 21.21 20.35
CA HIS A 113 -3.60 20.49 20.57
C HIS A 113 -3.71 19.18 19.77
N ILE A 114 -2.69 18.83 19.00
CA ILE A 114 -2.66 17.62 18.17
C ILE A 114 -1.61 16.67 18.74
N HIS A 115 -2.06 15.50 19.17
CA HIS A 115 -1.24 14.48 19.84
C HIS A 115 -1.19 13.23 18.99
N ILE A 116 0.00 12.83 18.53
CA ILE A 116 0.23 11.60 17.77
C ILE A 116 0.83 10.56 18.70
N LEU A 117 0.09 9.46 18.93
CA LEU A 117 0.44 8.38 19.83
C LEU A 117 1.03 7.23 19.01
N GLU A 118 2.33 7.04 19.07
CA GLU A 118 3.05 6.03 18.27
C GLU A 118 3.73 5.00 19.18
N ALA A 119 3.47 3.73 18.89
CA ALA A 119 4.03 2.63 19.66
C ALA A 119 5.55 2.46 19.49
N MET A 120 6.06 2.81 18.31
CA MET A 120 7.49 2.74 18.00
C MET A 120 8.22 4.03 18.38
N ASP A 121 9.54 4.03 18.23
CA ASP A 121 10.40 5.20 18.37
C ASP A 121 10.57 5.99 17.06
N ILE A 122 9.91 5.55 15.98
CA ILE A 122 9.97 6.11 14.64
C ILE A 122 8.57 6.28 14.05
N ALA A 123 8.30 7.40 13.39
CA ALA A 123 7.07 7.63 12.64
C ALA A 123 7.10 6.93 11.27
N GLY A 124 5.93 6.74 10.66
CA GLY A 124 5.80 6.34 9.27
C GLY A 124 5.01 5.05 9.03
N GLY A 125 4.78 4.25 10.06
CA GLY A 125 4.05 2.98 9.97
C GLY A 125 4.66 2.08 8.89
N ALA A 126 3.83 1.62 7.95
CA ALA A 126 4.28 0.75 6.85
C ALA A 126 5.17 1.45 5.79
N CYS A 127 5.34 2.78 5.87
CA CYS A 127 6.18 3.57 4.96
C CYS A 127 7.57 3.86 5.55
N ASP A 128 7.98 3.16 6.60
CA ASP A 128 9.34 3.27 7.11
C ASP A 128 10.36 2.74 6.10
N GLY A 129 11.54 3.32 6.15
CA GLY A 129 12.70 2.90 5.39
C GLY A 129 13.93 3.31 6.17
N ILE A 130 14.63 2.36 6.75
CA ILE A 130 15.74 2.60 7.67
C ILE A 130 17.03 1.93 7.20
N TYR A 131 18.14 2.40 7.74
CA TYR A 131 19.43 1.72 7.68
C TYR A 131 19.77 1.16 9.05
N ASP A 132 19.99 -0.14 9.10
CA ASP A 132 20.48 -0.84 10.27
C ASP A 132 21.93 -1.33 10.03
N PRO A 133 22.89 -1.03 10.92
CA PRO A 133 24.28 -1.39 10.70
C PRO A 133 24.53 -2.90 10.56
N THR A 134 23.65 -3.74 11.13
CA THR A 134 23.79 -5.21 11.11
C THR A 134 22.99 -5.86 10.00
N ARG A 135 21.86 -5.26 9.59
CA ARG A 135 20.90 -5.80 8.61
C ARG A 135 20.94 -5.08 7.26
N GLY A 136 21.64 -3.97 7.16
CA GLY A 136 21.67 -3.15 5.96
C GLY A 136 20.45 -2.25 5.77
N TYR A 137 20.08 -1.99 4.54
CA TYR A 137 18.92 -1.16 4.20
C TYR A 137 17.63 -1.99 4.27
N ILE A 138 16.59 -1.44 4.87
CA ILE A 138 15.33 -2.13 5.13
C ILE A 138 14.17 -1.36 4.51
N MET A 139 13.38 -2.04 3.69
CA MET A 139 12.12 -1.56 3.13
C MET A 139 11.03 -2.60 3.35
N ARG A 140 9.86 -2.17 3.81
CA ARG A 140 8.73 -3.08 4.03
C ARG A 140 7.90 -3.37 2.78
N GLY A 141 8.26 -2.84 1.62
CA GLY A 141 7.56 -3.12 0.38
C GLY A 141 7.96 -2.23 -0.77
N GLY A 142 7.49 -2.55 -1.96
CA GLY A 142 7.77 -1.85 -3.21
C GLY A 142 7.16 -0.44 -3.28
N ARG A 143 6.09 -0.18 -2.59
CA ARG A 143 5.40 1.12 -2.40
C ARG A 143 5.32 1.97 -3.66
N GLU A 144 4.70 1.44 -4.68
CA GLU A 144 4.42 2.19 -5.91
C GLU A 144 3.30 3.21 -5.67
N MET A 145 3.34 4.27 -6.46
CA MET A 145 2.36 5.36 -6.46
C MET A 145 1.79 5.54 -7.85
N GLU A 146 0.67 6.26 -7.96
CA GLU A 146 0.03 6.52 -9.25
C GLU A 146 -0.63 7.91 -9.28
N ASN A 147 -1.18 8.33 -10.44
CA ASN A 147 -1.62 9.71 -10.64
C ASN A 147 -2.96 10.07 -9.95
N HIS A 148 -3.71 9.08 -9.44
CA HIS A 148 -5.03 9.28 -8.83
C HIS A 148 -5.01 9.19 -7.30
N PHE A 149 -3.91 9.56 -6.68
CA PHE A 149 -3.82 9.79 -5.23
C PHE A 149 -4.14 11.26 -4.91
N GLU A 150 -5.30 11.76 -5.37
CA GLU A 150 -5.66 13.16 -5.37
C GLU A 150 -5.55 13.82 -3.98
N CYS A 151 -6.05 13.15 -2.93
CA CYS A 151 -5.94 13.66 -1.56
C CYS A 151 -4.48 13.79 -1.11
N LEU A 152 -3.63 12.82 -1.52
CA LEU A 152 -2.21 12.84 -1.20
C LEU A 152 -1.48 13.96 -1.98
N TRP A 153 -1.82 14.12 -3.26
CA TRP A 153 -1.24 15.18 -4.09
C TRP A 153 -1.65 16.58 -3.63
N ASP A 154 -2.91 16.76 -3.22
CA ASP A 154 -3.38 17.99 -2.59
C ASP A 154 -2.57 18.31 -1.34
N LEU A 155 -2.36 17.31 -0.48
CA LEU A 155 -1.54 17.50 0.72
C LEU A 155 -0.10 17.86 0.37
N PHE A 156 0.56 17.06 -0.46
CA PHE A 156 1.97 17.25 -0.80
C PHE A 156 2.27 18.49 -1.64
N HIS A 157 1.27 19.09 -2.27
CA HIS A 157 1.41 20.42 -2.86
C HIS A 157 1.73 21.48 -1.79
N SER A 158 1.24 21.32 -0.58
CA SER A 158 1.45 22.25 0.53
C SER A 158 2.60 21.88 1.47
N ILE A 159 3.11 20.66 1.42
CA ILE A 159 4.24 20.24 2.25
C ILE A 159 5.57 20.65 1.59
N PRO A 160 6.41 21.47 2.24
CA PRO A 160 7.71 21.86 1.69
C PRO A 160 8.65 20.66 1.55
N SER A 161 9.39 20.61 0.45
CA SER A 161 10.49 19.66 0.31
C SER A 161 11.60 19.98 1.31
N ILE A 162 12.16 18.94 1.93
CA ILE A 162 13.38 19.07 2.76
C ILE A 162 14.66 18.96 1.94
N GLU A 163 14.57 18.54 0.67
CA GLU A 163 15.70 18.36 -0.24
C GLU A 163 15.96 19.59 -1.09
N THR A 164 14.89 20.21 -1.57
CA THR A 164 14.97 21.30 -2.53
C THR A 164 14.24 22.52 -1.96
N PRO A 165 14.97 23.53 -1.50
CA PRO A 165 14.35 24.75 -0.96
C PRO A 165 13.42 25.44 -1.97
N GLY A 166 12.26 25.88 -1.50
CA GLY A 166 11.31 26.66 -2.27
C GLY A 166 10.39 25.87 -3.21
N VAL A 167 10.42 24.53 -3.14
CA VAL A 167 9.49 23.66 -3.86
C VAL A 167 8.74 22.76 -2.90
N SER A 168 7.61 22.22 -3.34
CA SER A 168 6.84 21.23 -2.57
C SER A 168 7.34 19.79 -2.83
N VAL A 169 6.93 18.87 -1.97
CA VAL A 169 7.16 17.43 -2.18
C VAL A 169 6.52 16.97 -3.49
N LEU A 170 5.33 17.51 -3.83
CA LEU A 170 4.67 17.20 -5.10
C LEU A 170 5.48 17.68 -6.31
N ASP A 171 6.11 18.85 -6.25
CA ASP A 171 6.96 19.37 -7.32
C ASP A 171 8.15 18.44 -7.58
N GLU A 172 8.83 17.99 -6.53
CA GLU A 172 9.94 17.04 -6.67
C GLU A 172 9.51 15.74 -7.32
N TYR A 173 8.41 15.17 -6.84
CA TYR A 173 7.82 13.93 -7.35
C TYR A 173 7.44 14.09 -8.83
N TYR A 174 6.72 15.14 -9.18
CA TYR A 174 6.29 15.41 -10.55
C TYR A 174 7.45 15.51 -11.52
N TRP A 175 8.44 16.37 -11.21
CA TRP A 175 9.56 16.61 -12.10
C TRP A 175 10.50 15.41 -12.23
N LEU A 176 10.69 14.64 -11.17
CA LEU A 176 11.45 13.40 -11.23
C LEU A 176 10.84 12.42 -12.22
N ASN A 177 9.54 12.12 -12.06
CA ASN A 177 8.85 11.15 -12.90
C ASN A 177 8.62 11.64 -14.33
N LYS A 178 8.62 12.95 -14.56
CA LYS A 178 8.58 13.53 -15.91
C LYS A 178 9.92 13.42 -16.63
N LYS A 179 11.04 13.60 -15.93
CA LYS A 179 12.39 13.52 -16.50
C LYS A 179 12.87 12.09 -16.70
N ASP A 180 12.44 11.19 -15.88
CA ASP A 180 12.79 9.77 -15.91
C ASP A 180 11.52 8.93 -15.69
N PRO A 181 10.65 8.81 -16.73
CA PRO A 181 9.40 8.07 -16.65
C PRO A 181 9.62 6.62 -16.28
N ASN A 182 8.72 6.09 -15.46
CA ASN A 182 8.76 4.70 -15.05
C ASN A 182 8.41 3.79 -16.23
N TYR A 183 9.19 2.72 -16.41
CA TYR A 183 8.97 1.77 -17.49
C TYR A 183 9.75 0.48 -17.25
N SER A 184 9.10 -0.68 -17.39
CA SER A 184 9.75 -1.99 -17.35
C SER A 184 10.06 -2.50 -18.76
N LEU A 185 11.27 -3.01 -18.96
CA LEU A 185 11.68 -3.68 -20.22
C LEU A 185 11.54 -5.20 -20.14
N CYS A 186 11.47 -5.75 -18.94
CA CYS A 186 11.20 -7.16 -18.69
C CYS A 186 10.23 -7.24 -17.51
N ARG A 187 9.04 -7.81 -17.72
CA ARG A 187 8.01 -7.93 -16.70
C ARG A 187 8.04 -9.28 -15.98
N ALA A 188 8.51 -10.30 -16.68
CA ALA A 188 8.59 -11.65 -16.16
C ALA A 188 9.76 -12.41 -16.76
N THR A 189 10.37 -13.27 -15.95
CA THR A 189 11.44 -14.18 -16.35
C THR A 189 11.02 -15.63 -16.21
N LYS A 190 11.73 -16.52 -16.90
CA LYS A 190 11.68 -17.97 -16.81
C LYS A 190 13.08 -18.56 -16.99
N ASN A 191 13.25 -19.85 -16.78
CA ASN A 191 14.52 -20.55 -17.06
C ASN A 191 15.72 -19.83 -16.46
N ARG A 192 15.60 -19.37 -15.21
CA ARG A 192 16.70 -18.72 -14.50
C ARG A 192 17.15 -17.39 -15.13
N GLY A 193 16.20 -16.48 -15.36
CA GLY A 193 16.47 -15.10 -15.77
C GLY A 193 16.36 -14.84 -17.27
N GLU A 194 15.91 -15.79 -18.07
CA GLU A 194 15.52 -15.52 -19.45
C GLU A 194 14.23 -14.70 -19.48
N ASP A 195 14.16 -13.74 -20.41
CA ASP A 195 12.95 -12.98 -20.63
C ASP A 195 11.81 -13.93 -21.05
N ALA A 196 10.71 -13.89 -20.35
CA ALA A 196 9.55 -14.72 -20.65
C ALA A 196 8.80 -14.25 -21.90
N HIS A 197 9.18 -13.10 -22.48
CA HIS A 197 8.57 -12.50 -23.68
C HIS A 197 7.05 -12.37 -23.59
N THR A 198 6.57 -11.91 -22.44
CA THR A 198 5.14 -11.64 -22.23
C THR A 198 4.63 -10.50 -23.12
N ASP A 199 5.53 -9.71 -23.73
CA ASP A 199 5.30 -8.69 -24.78
C ASP A 199 4.21 -7.67 -24.40
N GLY A 200 4.04 -7.38 -23.12
CA GLY A 200 3.00 -6.46 -22.67
C GLY A 200 1.56 -6.94 -22.93
N LYS A 201 1.34 -8.24 -23.02
CA LYS A 201 0.03 -8.84 -23.27
C LYS A 201 -0.53 -9.47 -22.01
N PHE A 202 -1.85 -9.46 -21.90
CA PHE A 202 -2.56 -10.15 -20.83
C PHE A 202 -2.82 -11.63 -21.13
N ASN A 203 -2.76 -12.03 -22.37
CA ASN A 203 -3.09 -13.39 -22.85
C ASN A 203 -4.43 -13.93 -22.29
N LEU A 204 -5.37 -13.02 -22.07
CA LEU A 204 -6.74 -13.36 -21.71
C LEU A 204 -7.50 -13.86 -22.92
N SER A 205 -8.23 -14.97 -22.77
CA SER A 205 -9.21 -15.43 -23.74
C SER A 205 -10.43 -14.52 -23.74
N GLN A 206 -11.29 -14.67 -24.74
CA GLN A 206 -12.57 -13.97 -24.74
C GLN A 206 -13.42 -14.35 -23.52
N LYS A 207 -13.39 -15.62 -23.10
CA LYS A 207 -14.10 -16.09 -21.90
C LYS A 207 -13.54 -15.42 -20.65
N GLY A 208 -12.22 -15.40 -20.44
CA GLY A 208 -11.60 -14.73 -19.30
C GLY A 208 -11.92 -13.24 -19.24
N CYS A 209 -11.96 -12.55 -20.39
CA CYS A 209 -12.43 -11.16 -20.44
C CYS A 209 -13.88 -11.01 -19.98
N MET A 210 -14.75 -11.95 -20.36
CA MET A 210 -16.16 -11.93 -19.95
C MET A 210 -16.32 -12.19 -18.45
N GLU A 211 -15.50 -13.05 -17.86
CA GLU A 211 -15.50 -13.32 -16.42
C GLU A 211 -15.08 -12.09 -15.60
N ILE A 212 -14.04 -11.39 -16.04
CA ILE A 212 -13.64 -10.12 -15.44
C ILE A 212 -14.77 -9.09 -15.54
N MET A 213 -15.42 -8.98 -16.69
CA MET A 213 -16.58 -8.09 -16.86
C MET A 213 -17.74 -8.49 -15.94
N LYS A 214 -18.00 -9.79 -15.79
CA LYS A 214 -19.04 -10.31 -14.89
C LYS A 214 -18.74 -9.91 -13.45
N LEU A 215 -17.49 -10.05 -12.98
CA LEU A 215 -17.09 -9.59 -11.65
C LEU A 215 -17.42 -8.10 -11.44
N PHE A 216 -17.08 -7.25 -12.41
CA PHE A 216 -17.43 -5.82 -12.37
C PHE A 216 -18.92 -5.53 -12.23
N MET A 217 -19.74 -6.32 -12.91
CA MET A 217 -21.20 -6.13 -12.96
C MET A 217 -21.93 -6.81 -11.80
N THR A 218 -21.29 -7.70 -11.07
CA THR A 218 -21.87 -8.39 -9.91
C THR A 218 -22.03 -7.37 -8.78
N ARG A 219 -23.14 -7.41 -8.05
CA ARG A 219 -23.36 -6.54 -6.90
C ARG A 219 -22.43 -6.92 -5.77
N ASP A 220 -22.07 -5.96 -4.93
CA ASP A 220 -21.15 -6.19 -3.81
C ASP A 220 -21.70 -7.24 -2.84
N GLU A 221 -23.02 -7.19 -2.59
CA GLU A 221 -23.68 -8.13 -1.68
C GLU A 221 -23.62 -9.59 -2.17
N ASP A 222 -23.56 -9.81 -3.49
CA ASP A 222 -23.45 -11.14 -4.09
C ASP A 222 -22.01 -11.70 -4.02
N LEU A 223 -21.05 -10.89 -3.54
CA LEU A 223 -19.63 -11.26 -3.44
C LEU A 223 -19.11 -11.38 -2.00
N TYR A 224 -19.94 -11.09 -0.98
CA TYR A 224 -19.49 -11.07 0.42
C TYR A 224 -18.85 -12.39 0.89
N ASP A 225 -19.35 -13.52 0.41
CA ASP A 225 -18.86 -14.85 0.79
C ASP A 225 -18.17 -15.58 -0.38
N LYS A 226 -17.72 -14.82 -1.40
CA LYS A 226 -17.04 -15.36 -2.57
C LYS A 226 -15.54 -15.14 -2.53
N THR A 227 -14.80 -16.19 -2.89
CA THR A 227 -13.37 -16.10 -3.18
C THR A 227 -13.15 -15.81 -4.67
N ILE A 228 -11.92 -15.46 -5.04
CA ILE A 228 -11.53 -15.23 -6.43
C ILE A 228 -11.70 -16.52 -7.25
N GLU A 229 -11.38 -17.70 -6.68
CA GLU A 229 -11.59 -19.01 -7.32
C GLU A 229 -13.06 -19.39 -7.52
N ASP A 230 -13.99 -18.78 -6.79
CA ASP A 230 -15.44 -18.96 -7.00
C ASP A 230 -15.97 -18.20 -8.22
N VAL A 231 -15.23 -17.21 -8.72
CA VAL A 231 -15.71 -16.29 -9.76
C VAL A 231 -14.93 -16.38 -11.07
N PHE A 232 -13.75 -16.97 -11.06
CA PHE A 232 -12.91 -17.19 -12.23
C PHE A 232 -12.60 -18.66 -12.43
N ASP A 233 -12.27 -19.01 -13.65
CA ASP A 233 -11.78 -20.33 -14.02
C ASP A 233 -10.34 -20.31 -14.55
N ASP A 234 -9.85 -21.48 -14.95
CA ASP A 234 -8.49 -21.71 -15.42
C ASP A 234 -8.04 -20.74 -16.53
N GLU A 235 -8.98 -20.20 -17.32
CA GLU A 235 -8.62 -19.29 -18.40
C GLU A 235 -8.12 -17.93 -17.90
N VAL A 236 -8.60 -17.47 -16.74
CA VAL A 236 -8.07 -16.29 -16.08
C VAL A 236 -6.77 -16.65 -15.35
N PHE A 237 -6.76 -17.73 -14.59
CA PHE A 237 -5.60 -18.12 -13.77
C PHE A 237 -4.35 -18.47 -14.60
N ASN A 238 -4.51 -19.03 -15.79
CA ASN A 238 -3.41 -19.34 -16.71
C ASN A 238 -2.98 -18.14 -17.58
N SER A 239 -3.56 -16.97 -17.41
CA SER A 239 -3.23 -15.76 -18.19
C SER A 239 -2.04 -15.01 -17.58
N THR A 240 -1.34 -14.24 -18.42
CA THR A 240 -0.33 -13.28 -17.92
C THR A 240 -0.99 -12.11 -17.19
N PHE A 241 -2.28 -11.86 -17.41
CA PHE A 241 -3.04 -10.90 -16.62
C PHE A 241 -3.04 -11.29 -15.13
N TRP A 242 -3.36 -12.56 -14.83
CA TRP A 242 -3.36 -13.05 -13.44
C TRP A 242 -1.96 -13.00 -12.81
N LEU A 243 -0.93 -13.40 -13.56
CA LEU A 243 0.45 -13.26 -13.10
C LEU A 243 0.78 -11.82 -12.71
N TYR A 244 0.41 -10.86 -13.56
CA TYR A 244 0.69 -9.44 -13.28
C TYR A 244 -0.12 -8.92 -12.10
N TRP A 245 -1.39 -9.30 -12.03
CA TRP A 245 -2.28 -8.87 -10.98
C TRP A 245 -1.86 -9.40 -9.61
N ARG A 246 -1.68 -10.72 -9.51
CA ARG A 246 -1.31 -11.34 -8.25
C ARG A 246 0.07 -10.93 -7.73
N THR A 247 1.04 -10.77 -8.60
CA THR A 247 2.39 -10.36 -8.19
C THR A 247 2.50 -8.86 -7.90
N MET A 248 1.61 -8.03 -8.44
CA MET A 248 1.58 -6.60 -8.14
C MET A 248 0.84 -6.28 -6.83
N PHE A 249 -0.26 -6.95 -6.57
CA PHE A 249 -1.14 -6.67 -5.45
C PHE A 249 -1.15 -7.74 -4.36
N ALA A 250 -0.30 -8.77 -4.49
CA ALA A 250 -0.21 -9.91 -3.58
C ALA A 250 -1.53 -10.69 -3.42
N PHE A 251 -2.34 -10.79 -4.49
CA PHE A 251 -3.54 -11.60 -4.48
C PHE A 251 -3.25 -13.08 -4.68
N GLU A 252 -4.00 -13.89 -3.95
CA GLU A 252 -4.13 -15.33 -4.18
C GLU A 252 -5.57 -15.68 -4.53
N ASP A 253 -5.79 -16.88 -5.06
CA ASP A 253 -7.09 -17.34 -5.56
C ASP A 253 -8.15 -17.47 -4.46
N TRP A 254 -7.75 -17.76 -3.25
CA TRP A 254 -8.62 -17.85 -2.06
C TRP A 254 -9.00 -16.49 -1.45
N HIS A 255 -8.41 -15.37 -1.91
CA HIS A 255 -8.76 -14.04 -1.42
C HIS A 255 -10.19 -13.63 -1.83
N SER A 256 -10.72 -12.60 -1.18
CA SER A 256 -12.06 -12.08 -1.43
C SER A 256 -12.24 -11.58 -2.86
N ALA A 257 -13.27 -12.10 -3.54
CA ALA A 257 -13.67 -11.60 -4.86
C ALA A 257 -14.18 -10.14 -4.81
N LEU A 258 -14.80 -9.75 -3.70
CA LEU A 258 -15.22 -8.36 -3.49
C LEU A 258 -14.01 -7.43 -3.42
N GLU A 259 -13.00 -7.81 -2.66
CA GLU A 259 -11.78 -7.01 -2.55
C GLU A 259 -11.09 -6.86 -3.90
N MET A 260 -10.94 -7.95 -4.64
CA MET A 260 -10.42 -7.87 -6.01
C MET A 260 -11.24 -6.94 -6.89
N LYS A 261 -12.57 -6.98 -6.81
CA LYS A 261 -13.45 -6.05 -7.55
C LYS A 261 -13.18 -4.59 -7.18
N LEU A 262 -13.03 -4.29 -5.88
CA LEU A 262 -12.74 -2.93 -5.41
C LEU A 262 -11.36 -2.43 -5.90
N TYR A 263 -10.35 -3.30 -5.87
CA TYR A 263 -9.04 -3.00 -6.46
C TYR A 263 -9.15 -2.74 -7.97
N PHE A 264 -9.92 -3.55 -8.71
CA PHE A 264 -10.18 -3.30 -10.12
C PHE A 264 -10.82 -1.94 -10.35
N GLN A 265 -11.85 -1.60 -9.60
CA GLN A 265 -12.52 -0.31 -9.71
C GLN A 265 -11.58 0.85 -9.44
N ARG A 266 -10.72 0.71 -8.44
CA ARG A 266 -9.73 1.71 -8.08
C ARG A 266 -8.64 1.84 -9.15
N PHE A 267 -8.21 0.73 -9.75
CA PHE A 267 -7.08 0.68 -10.68
C PHE A 267 -7.47 0.69 -12.16
N ILE A 268 -8.77 0.80 -12.48
CA ILE A 268 -9.28 0.69 -13.85
C ILE A 268 -8.61 1.67 -14.83
N HIS A 269 -8.22 2.84 -14.37
CA HIS A 269 -7.56 3.86 -15.19
C HIS A 269 -6.15 3.44 -15.63
N HIS A 270 -5.54 2.48 -14.95
CA HIS A 270 -4.15 2.10 -15.09
C HIS A 270 -3.93 0.66 -15.56
N ILE A 271 -5.01 -0.11 -15.77
CA ILE A 271 -4.90 -1.52 -16.19
C ILE A 271 -4.03 -1.67 -17.45
N GLY A 272 -4.14 -0.77 -18.40
CA GLY A 272 -3.30 -0.79 -19.62
C GLY A 272 -1.80 -0.62 -19.36
N GLY A 273 -1.41 -0.07 -18.23
CA GLY A 273 -0.01 0.11 -17.81
C GLY A 273 0.54 -1.00 -16.90
N LEU A 274 -0.23 -2.05 -16.62
CA LEU A 274 0.23 -3.21 -15.83
C LEU A 274 1.39 -3.97 -16.49
N PRO A 275 1.39 -4.18 -17.81
CA PRO A 275 2.45 -4.98 -18.44
C PRO A 275 3.83 -4.31 -18.43
N ASP A 276 3.88 -2.99 -18.43
CA ASP A 276 5.13 -2.22 -18.51
C ASP A 276 5.35 -1.26 -17.34
N PHE A 277 4.43 -1.21 -16.38
CA PHE A 277 4.44 -0.32 -15.22
C PHE A 277 4.52 1.18 -15.54
N SER A 278 4.18 1.61 -16.74
CA SER A 278 4.19 3.04 -17.10
C SER A 278 3.21 3.88 -16.27
N ALA A 279 2.16 3.25 -15.74
CA ALA A 279 1.21 3.87 -14.84
C ALA A 279 1.79 4.17 -13.45
N LEU A 280 2.77 3.38 -13.00
CA LEU A 280 3.34 3.49 -11.67
C LEU A 280 4.43 4.55 -11.61
N LYS A 281 4.64 5.07 -10.42
CA LYS A 281 5.58 6.14 -10.12
C LYS A 281 6.29 5.86 -8.81
N PHE A 282 7.49 6.38 -8.67
CA PHE A 282 8.29 6.27 -7.46
C PHE A 282 8.77 7.64 -7.00
N THR A 283 9.04 7.75 -5.71
CA THR A 283 9.72 8.87 -5.09
C THR A 283 11.22 8.82 -5.39
N LYS A 284 11.94 9.89 -5.07
CA LYS A 284 13.39 9.99 -5.28
C LYS A 284 14.16 8.99 -4.41
N TYR A 285 13.86 9.00 -3.14
CA TYR A 285 14.33 8.04 -2.14
C TYR A 285 13.20 7.09 -1.76
N ASN A 286 13.40 6.22 -0.78
CA ASN A 286 12.33 5.48 -0.13
C ASN A 286 11.25 6.43 0.40
N GLN A 287 10.08 5.92 0.71
CA GLN A 287 8.95 6.79 1.07
C GLN A 287 9.08 7.40 2.45
N TYR A 288 9.83 6.79 3.35
CA TYR A 288 10.14 7.41 4.62
C TYR A 288 10.87 8.74 4.43
N GLU A 289 11.96 8.73 3.68
CA GLU A 289 12.77 9.93 3.45
C GLU A 289 12.10 10.96 2.53
N SER A 290 11.28 10.50 1.57
CA SER A 290 10.67 11.38 0.57
C SER A 290 9.30 11.93 0.99
N LEU A 291 8.55 11.24 1.83
CA LEU A 291 7.18 11.60 2.20
C LEU A 291 7.00 11.77 3.71
N ILE A 292 7.42 10.78 4.50
CA ILE A 292 7.18 10.79 5.95
C ILE A 292 7.98 11.89 6.65
N LEU A 293 9.26 11.98 6.38
CA LEU A 293 10.10 13.02 7.00
C LEU A 293 9.65 14.45 6.68
N PRO A 294 9.29 14.81 5.43
CA PRO A 294 8.72 16.14 5.15
C PRO A 294 7.42 16.42 5.92
N MET A 295 6.50 15.43 6.00
CA MET A 295 5.27 15.58 6.78
C MET A 295 5.56 15.75 8.27
N LYS A 296 6.42 14.90 8.82
CA LYS A 296 6.84 14.97 10.22
C LYS A 296 7.43 16.35 10.53
N LYS A 297 8.35 16.82 9.69
CA LYS A 297 8.93 18.16 9.87
C LYS A 297 7.88 19.26 9.81
N TYR A 298 6.96 19.22 8.85
CA TYR A 298 5.87 20.20 8.74
C TYR A 298 5.02 20.23 10.03
N LEU A 299 4.71 19.08 10.59
CA LEU A 299 3.94 18.95 11.82
C LEU A 299 4.73 19.42 13.06
N GLU A 300 6.01 19.08 13.15
CA GLU A 300 6.90 19.56 14.20
C GLU A 300 7.05 21.08 14.18
N ASP A 301 7.21 21.67 12.98
CA ASP A 301 7.27 23.12 12.79
C ASP A 301 5.95 23.81 13.20
N ALA A 302 4.83 23.12 13.09
CA ALA A 302 3.52 23.58 13.57
C ALA A 302 3.29 23.35 15.07
N GLY A 303 4.21 22.67 15.78
CA GLY A 303 4.13 22.41 17.21
C GLY A 303 3.33 21.16 17.59
N VAL A 304 3.10 20.22 16.65
CA VAL A 304 2.39 18.96 16.93
C VAL A 304 3.20 18.09 17.89
N ASP A 305 2.50 17.51 18.87
CA ASP A 305 3.08 16.67 19.92
C ASP A 305 3.18 15.21 19.47
N PHE A 306 4.40 14.73 19.25
CA PHE A 306 4.69 13.33 18.92
C PHE A 306 5.06 12.56 20.19
N GLN A 307 4.21 11.64 20.60
CA GLN A 307 4.41 10.76 21.76
C GLN A 307 4.82 9.36 21.28
N PHE A 308 6.11 9.15 21.10
CA PHE A 308 6.70 7.84 20.77
C PHE A 308 6.70 6.89 21.98
N ASN A 309 6.90 5.60 21.71
CA ASN A 309 6.85 4.53 22.73
C ASN A 309 5.53 4.54 23.52
N THR A 310 4.44 4.92 22.83
CA THR A 310 3.09 5.02 23.37
C THR A 310 2.17 4.07 22.63
N GLU A 311 2.03 2.86 23.13
CA GLU A 311 1.15 1.82 22.59
C GLU A 311 -0.28 2.04 23.09
N VAL A 312 -1.19 2.40 22.20
CA VAL A 312 -2.62 2.46 22.52
C VAL A 312 -3.20 1.06 22.49
N THR A 313 -3.74 0.61 23.60
CA THR A 313 -4.29 -0.74 23.77
C THR A 313 -5.79 -0.80 23.71
N ASN A 314 -6.48 0.33 23.94
CA ASN A 314 -7.94 0.40 23.87
C ASN A 314 -8.43 1.85 23.70
N VAL A 315 -9.61 2.00 23.14
CA VAL A 315 -10.42 3.22 23.20
C VAL A 315 -11.75 2.84 23.84
N ILE A 316 -12.07 3.44 24.96
CA ILE A 316 -13.29 3.16 25.70
C ILE A 316 -14.44 4.03 25.16
N PHE A 317 -15.57 3.40 24.89
CA PHE A 317 -16.75 4.06 24.37
C PHE A 317 -17.92 4.02 25.35
N GLU A 318 -18.64 5.13 25.42
CA GLU A 318 -20.01 5.16 25.91
C GLU A 318 -20.95 4.93 24.73
N ILE A 319 -21.83 3.92 24.83
CA ILE A 319 -22.69 3.50 23.74
C ILE A 319 -24.14 3.63 24.17
N ASN A 320 -24.86 4.62 23.64
CA ASN A 320 -26.24 4.91 23.96
C ASN A 320 -27.04 5.11 22.67
N ASP A 321 -28.15 4.38 22.51
CA ASP A 321 -29.07 4.48 21.37
C ASP A 321 -28.35 4.42 20.00
N GLY A 322 -27.31 3.57 19.89
CA GLY A 322 -26.49 3.42 18.68
C GLY A 322 -25.48 4.55 18.44
N LYS A 323 -25.45 5.58 19.28
CA LYS A 323 -24.40 6.59 19.29
C LYS A 323 -23.20 6.09 20.09
N LYS A 324 -22.02 6.18 19.50
CA LYS A 324 -20.76 5.80 20.11
C LYS A 324 -19.92 7.06 20.36
N VAL A 325 -19.52 7.27 21.62
CA VAL A 325 -18.71 8.41 22.05
C VAL A 325 -17.48 7.90 22.75
N ALA A 326 -16.30 8.22 22.24
CA ALA A 326 -15.04 7.89 22.91
C ALA A 326 -14.93 8.65 24.24
N LYS A 327 -14.58 7.95 25.33
CA LYS A 327 -14.48 8.50 26.68
C LYS A 327 -13.08 8.44 27.27
N ALA A 328 -12.29 7.48 26.84
CA ALA A 328 -10.91 7.36 27.28
C ALA A 328 -10.06 6.61 26.24
N ILE A 329 -8.77 6.88 26.26
CA ILE A 329 -7.75 6.10 25.58
C ILE A 329 -6.91 5.41 26.65
N GLU A 330 -6.78 4.09 26.55
CA GLU A 330 -5.87 3.30 27.37
C GLU A 330 -4.59 3.04 26.58
N CYS A 331 -3.45 3.33 27.16
CA CYS A 331 -2.16 3.17 26.50
C CYS A 331 -1.06 2.72 27.47
N LYS A 332 0.04 2.24 26.91
CA LYS A 332 1.28 1.99 27.63
C LYS A 332 2.34 2.97 27.13
N VAL A 333 2.84 3.80 28.00
CA VAL A 333 3.93 4.75 27.71
C VAL A 333 5.22 4.18 28.29
N ASN A 334 6.18 3.84 27.43
CA ASN A 334 7.39 3.12 27.83
C ASN A 334 7.07 1.85 28.68
N GLY A 335 6.03 1.11 28.31
CA GLY A 335 5.57 -0.08 29.01
C GLY A 335 4.73 0.16 30.27
N VAL A 336 4.53 1.41 30.70
CA VAL A 336 3.73 1.77 31.88
C VAL A 336 2.32 2.16 31.46
N GLU A 337 1.32 1.52 32.04
CA GLU A 337 -0.10 1.80 31.75
C GLU A 337 -0.48 3.24 32.12
N LYS A 338 -1.17 3.89 31.22
CA LYS A 338 -1.75 5.23 31.35
C LYS A 338 -3.13 5.29 30.73
N GLY A 339 -3.96 6.21 31.25
CA GLY A 339 -5.25 6.56 30.65
C GLY A 339 -5.30 8.03 30.29
N ILE A 340 -5.89 8.35 29.13
CA ILE A 340 -6.24 9.70 28.71
C ILE A 340 -7.75 9.81 28.79
N VAL A 341 -8.25 10.66 29.69
CA VAL A 341 -9.71 10.93 29.78
C VAL A 341 -10.09 11.92 28.70
N LEU A 342 -11.12 11.58 27.95
CA LEU A 342 -11.61 12.39 26.83
C LEU A 342 -12.85 13.19 27.23
N THR A 343 -12.96 14.36 26.66
CA THR A 343 -14.11 15.26 26.76
C THR A 343 -14.90 15.29 25.45
N GLU A 344 -15.98 16.03 25.39
CA GLU A 344 -16.75 16.24 24.15
C GLU A 344 -16.00 17.12 23.12
N ASN A 345 -14.95 17.78 23.55
CA ASN A 345 -14.08 18.60 22.69
C ASN A 345 -12.92 17.81 22.09
N ASP A 346 -12.76 16.55 22.45
CA ASP A 346 -11.67 15.73 21.96
C ASP A 346 -12.07 14.92 20.71
N LEU A 347 -11.16 14.86 19.75
CA LEU A 347 -11.27 14.06 18.52
C LEU A 347 -10.31 12.89 18.61
N VAL A 348 -10.77 11.69 18.25
CA VAL A 348 -9.94 10.49 18.22
C VAL A 348 -9.93 9.90 16.83
N PHE A 349 -8.73 9.71 16.29
CA PHE A 349 -8.48 9.09 14.99
C PHE A 349 -7.73 7.79 15.20
N VAL A 350 -8.36 6.65 14.92
CA VAL A 350 -7.73 5.34 14.99
C VAL A 350 -7.37 4.93 13.57
N THR A 351 -6.08 4.94 13.25
CA THR A 351 -5.57 4.75 11.88
C THR A 351 -4.63 3.55 11.73
N ASN A 352 -4.31 2.86 12.81
CA ASN A 352 -3.49 1.67 12.79
C ASN A 352 -4.28 0.45 12.26
N GLY A 353 -3.58 -0.61 11.89
CA GLY A 353 -4.17 -1.80 11.29
C GLY A 353 -3.63 -2.05 9.88
N SER A 354 -2.32 -1.95 9.73
CA SER A 354 -1.64 -2.28 8.47
C SER A 354 -1.46 -3.80 8.32
N CYS A 355 -1.46 -4.28 7.09
CA CYS A 355 -1.03 -5.65 6.77
C CYS A 355 0.43 -5.94 7.19
N THR A 356 1.23 -4.91 7.47
CA THR A 356 2.59 -5.06 8.01
C THR A 356 2.62 -5.12 9.53
N GLU A 357 1.49 -5.09 10.20
CA GLU A 357 1.41 -5.28 11.64
C GLU A 357 1.79 -6.72 12.03
N GLY A 358 2.47 -6.88 13.14
CA GLY A 358 2.97 -8.19 13.55
C GLY A 358 4.13 -8.71 12.70
N THR A 359 4.81 -7.84 11.95
CA THR A 359 5.98 -8.21 11.15
C THR A 359 7.07 -8.84 12.02
N ILE A 360 7.58 -9.99 11.58
CA ILE A 360 8.71 -10.67 12.21
C ILE A 360 9.92 -10.49 11.32
N TYR A 361 11.05 -10.20 11.94
CA TYR A 361 12.29 -9.93 11.23
C TYR A 361 13.27 -11.11 11.33
N GLY A 362 13.90 -11.42 10.23
CA GLY A 362 15.13 -12.18 10.14
C GLY A 362 16.28 -11.31 9.63
N ASP A 363 17.45 -11.91 9.53
CA ASP A 363 18.64 -11.27 9.01
C ASP A 363 19.44 -12.23 8.11
N GLN A 364 20.66 -11.83 7.73
CA GLN A 364 21.55 -12.63 6.90
C GLN A 364 21.69 -14.09 7.37
N ASN A 365 21.75 -14.31 8.68
CA ASN A 365 22.09 -15.60 9.28
C ASN A 365 20.92 -16.27 10.03
N HIS A 366 19.84 -15.55 10.23
CA HIS A 366 18.71 -16.02 11.01
C HIS A 366 17.42 -15.91 10.21
N ALA A 367 16.69 -17.02 10.15
CA ALA A 367 15.33 -17.01 9.62
C ALA A 367 14.40 -16.18 10.53
N PRO A 368 13.32 -15.59 9.98
CA PRO A 368 12.29 -14.97 10.80
C PRO A 368 11.69 -16.03 11.73
N ASN A 369 11.82 -15.81 13.03
CA ASN A 369 11.31 -16.75 14.03
C ASN A 369 10.47 -15.98 15.05
N GLY A 370 9.17 -16.19 15.01
CA GLY A 370 8.23 -15.57 15.94
C GLY A 370 7.05 -16.48 16.18
N ASP A 371 6.51 -16.39 17.39
CA ASP A 371 5.29 -17.14 17.71
C ASP A 371 4.05 -16.47 17.12
N ALA A 372 2.95 -17.20 17.08
CA ALA A 372 1.69 -16.73 16.52
C ALA A 372 1.09 -15.55 17.33
N GLU A 373 1.46 -15.40 18.60
CA GLU A 373 0.94 -14.34 19.46
C GLU A 373 1.46 -12.95 19.04
N VAL A 374 2.72 -12.85 18.64
CA VAL A 374 3.30 -11.61 18.11
C VAL A 374 2.54 -11.13 16.88
N ARG A 375 2.06 -12.05 16.06
CA ARG A 375 1.35 -11.77 14.80
C ARG A 375 -0.07 -11.25 14.99
N THR A 376 -0.67 -11.48 16.14
CA THR A 376 -2.05 -11.09 16.47
C THR A 376 -2.14 -10.05 17.58
N SER A 377 -0.99 -9.52 18.03
CA SER A 377 -0.83 -8.46 19.03
C SER A 377 -0.82 -7.06 18.40
N GLY A 378 -0.34 -6.09 19.11
CA GLY A 378 -0.21 -4.71 18.65
C GLY A 378 -1.57 -4.10 18.29
N CYS A 379 -1.71 -3.58 17.08
CA CYS A 379 -2.95 -2.95 16.63
C CYS A 379 -4.16 -3.91 16.63
N TRP A 380 -3.96 -5.20 16.45
CA TRP A 380 -5.04 -6.19 16.52
C TRP A 380 -5.58 -6.34 17.93
N THR A 381 -4.75 -6.16 18.96
CA THR A 381 -5.20 -6.08 20.37
C THR A 381 -6.15 -4.90 20.55
N LEU A 382 -5.78 -3.73 20.07
CA LEU A 382 -6.63 -2.53 20.12
C LEU A 382 -7.98 -2.77 19.42
N TRP A 383 -7.96 -3.26 18.17
CA TRP A 383 -9.19 -3.51 17.43
C TRP A 383 -10.08 -4.58 18.06
N LYS A 384 -9.50 -5.66 18.63
CA LYS A 384 -10.23 -6.67 19.38
C LYS A 384 -10.87 -6.09 20.64
N ASN A 385 -10.16 -5.22 21.36
CA ASN A 385 -10.70 -4.56 22.56
C ASN A 385 -11.84 -3.59 22.21
N ILE A 386 -11.73 -2.84 21.12
CA ILE A 386 -12.81 -1.99 20.61
C ILE A 386 -14.01 -2.84 20.21
N ALA A 387 -13.81 -3.90 19.43
CA ALA A 387 -14.89 -4.76 18.93
C ALA A 387 -15.67 -5.49 20.04
N ARG A 388 -15.04 -5.79 21.17
CA ARG A 388 -15.71 -6.41 22.33
C ARG A 388 -16.75 -5.51 22.99
N GLN A 389 -16.68 -4.18 22.78
CA GLN A 389 -17.60 -3.24 23.39
C GLN A 389 -18.93 -3.16 22.65
N ASP A 390 -18.93 -3.37 21.31
CA ASP A 390 -20.16 -3.41 20.52
C ASP A 390 -19.92 -4.14 19.19
N PRO A 391 -20.79 -5.09 18.79
CA PRO A 391 -20.62 -5.86 17.55
C PRO A 391 -20.56 -5.00 16.27
N SER A 392 -21.09 -3.80 16.29
CA SER A 392 -21.07 -2.89 15.13
C SER A 392 -19.69 -2.27 14.86
N PHE A 393 -18.69 -2.50 15.72
CA PHE A 393 -17.30 -2.17 15.42
C PHE A 393 -16.61 -3.18 14.48
N GLY A 394 -17.28 -4.30 14.16
CA GLY A 394 -16.78 -5.28 13.20
C GLY A 394 -16.13 -6.49 13.85
N HIS A 395 -15.39 -7.23 13.02
CA HIS A 395 -14.85 -8.56 13.35
C HIS A 395 -13.35 -8.62 13.02
N PRO A 396 -12.47 -8.04 13.87
CA PRO A 396 -11.03 -7.98 13.61
C PRO A 396 -10.37 -9.35 13.48
N GLU A 397 -10.96 -10.40 14.08
CA GLU A 397 -10.47 -11.77 13.95
C GLU A 397 -10.41 -12.27 12.50
N LYS A 398 -11.28 -11.77 11.62
CA LYS A 398 -11.26 -12.12 10.19
C LYS A 398 -9.98 -11.68 9.48
N PHE A 399 -9.28 -10.70 10.01
CA PHE A 399 -8.05 -10.15 9.44
C PHE A 399 -6.77 -10.71 10.06
N CYS A 400 -6.84 -11.34 11.21
CA CYS A 400 -5.65 -11.74 11.96
C CYS A 400 -5.68 -13.19 12.49
N SER A 401 -6.63 -14.03 12.09
CA SER A 401 -6.79 -15.38 12.66
C SER A 401 -6.14 -16.50 11.85
N ASP A 402 -6.05 -16.40 10.54
CA ASP A 402 -5.49 -17.44 9.68
C ASP A 402 -4.06 -17.08 9.23
N ILE A 403 -3.14 -17.20 10.16
CA ILE A 403 -1.74 -16.82 9.97
C ILE A 403 -1.07 -17.68 8.88
N ALA A 404 -1.44 -18.97 8.79
CA ALA A 404 -0.83 -19.88 7.84
C ALA A 404 -1.15 -19.46 6.39
N LYS A 405 -2.39 -19.06 6.13
CA LYS A 405 -2.81 -18.59 4.80
C LYS A 405 -2.28 -17.21 4.46
N THR A 406 -2.23 -16.32 5.43
CA THR A 406 -1.87 -14.91 5.20
C THR A 406 -0.38 -14.64 5.27
N ASN A 407 0.43 -15.68 5.44
CA ASN A 407 1.89 -15.55 5.52
C ASN A 407 2.48 -15.12 4.17
N TRP A 408 3.13 -14.00 4.16
CA TRP A 408 3.80 -13.40 3.01
C TRP A 408 5.19 -12.92 3.42
N GLU A 409 6.19 -13.14 2.59
CA GLU A 409 7.57 -12.86 2.97
C GLU A 409 8.27 -11.97 1.96
N SER A 410 9.02 -11.02 2.48
CA SER A 410 9.88 -10.17 1.66
C SER A 410 11.27 -10.00 2.27
N ALA A 411 12.23 -9.69 1.43
CA ALA A 411 13.59 -9.37 1.83
C ALA A 411 14.08 -8.10 1.14
N THR A 412 14.85 -7.29 1.85
CA THR A 412 15.66 -6.24 1.24
C THR A 412 17.10 -6.74 1.17
N ILE A 413 17.60 -6.92 -0.03
CA ILE A 413 18.98 -7.35 -0.28
C ILE A 413 19.80 -6.11 -0.59
N THR A 414 20.84 -5.86 0.20
CA THR A 414 21.87 -4.84 -0.08
C THR A 414 23.08 -5.53 -0.68
N THR A 415 23.34 -5.33 -1.96
CA THR A 415 24.52 -5.94 -2.61
C THR A 415 25.75 -5.10 -2.32
N LEU A 416 26.85 -5.75 -1.94
CA LEU A 416 28.15 -5.12 -1.69
C LEU A 416 29.17 -5.45 -2.79
N ASP A 417 28.79 -6.28 -3.76
CA ASP A 417 29.63 -6.74 -4.88
C ASP A 417 29.01 -6.34 -6.22
N GLU A 418 29.81 -5.74 -7.09
CA GLU A 418 29.41 -5.37 -8.45
C GLU A 418 29.18 -6.57 -9.38
N LYS A 419 29.59 -7.78 -9.00
CA LYS A 419 29.48 -8.97 -9.86
C LYS A 419 28.06 -9.38 -10.20
N ILE A 420 27.07 -8.95 -9.42
CA ILE A 420 25.65 -9.19 -9.72
C ILE A 420 25.12 -8.23 -10.81
N ILE A 421 25.75 -7.08 -11.01
CA ILE A 421 25.29 -6.04 -11.93
C ILE A 421 25.09 -6.54 -13.37
N PRO A 422 25.99 -7.36 -13.96
CA PRO A 422 25.75 -7.90 -15.30
C PRO A 422 24.50 -8.76 -15.41
N TYR A 423 24.14 -9.51 -14.37
CA TYR A 423 22.92 -10.34 -14.34
C TYR A 423 21.67 -9.47 -14.28
N ILE A 424 21.66 -8.47 -13.39
CA ILE A 424 20.59 -7.48 -13.31
C ILE A 424 20.44 -6.77 -14.67
N THR A 425 21.54 -6.29 -15.24
CA THR A 425 21.53 -5.57 -16.52
C THR A 425 21.07 -6.47 -17.67
N ASN A 426 21.39 -7.76 -17.64
CA ASN A 426 20.92 -8.70 -18.65
C ASN A 426 19.40 -8.83 -18.65
N ILE A 427 18.76 -8.81 -17.48
CA ILE A 427 17.31 -8.89 -17.33
C ILE A 427 16.65 -7.53 -17.61
N CYS A 428 17.04 -6.49 -16.88
CA CYS A 428 16.41 -5.19 -16.93
C CYS A 428 16.80 -4.36 -18.17
N LYS A 429 17.88 -4.72 -18.86
CA LYS A 429 18.53 -3.96 -19.94
C LYS A 429 19.02 -2.57 -19.49
N ARG A 430 19.24 -2.39 -18.18
CA ARG A 430 19.64 -1.12 -17.56
C ARG A 430 20.64 -1.38 -16.44
N ASP A 431 21.66 -0.54 -16.32
CA ASP A 431 22.60 -0.57 -15.21
C ASP A 431 21.98 0.13 -13.99
N PRO A 432 21.80 -0.55 -12.86
CA PRO A 432 21.18 0.03 -11.67
C PRO A 432 21.96 1.20 -11.05
N ARG A 433 23.26 1.34 -11.35
CA ARG A 433 24.11 2.39 -10.77
C ARG A 433 23.91 3.77 -11.38
N THR A 434 23.09 3.89 -12.42
CA THR A 434 22.86 5.14 -13.15
C THR A 434 21.97 6.16 -12.43
N GLY A 435 21.31 5.77 -11.37
CA GLY A 435 20.29 6.60 -10.70
C GLY A 435 18.99 6.76 -11.50
N LYS A 436 18.85 6.01 -12.61
CA LYS A 436 17.65 5.96 -13.45
C LYS A 436 16.76 4.80 -13.06
N VAL A 437 15.53 4.80 -13.59
CA VAL A 437 14.63 3.66 -13.48
C VAL A 437 15.36 2.37 -13.89
N VAL A 438 15.24 1.32 -13.08
CA VAL A 438 15.88 0.02 -13.31
C VAL A 438 14.86 -1.00 -13.80
N THR A 439 13.97 -1.49 -12.93
CA THR A 439 12.95 -2.47 -13.31
C THR A 439 11.64 -1.86 -13.77
N GLY A 440 11.38 -0.62 -13.39
CA GLY A 440 10.08 0.03 -13.62
C GLY A 440 8.96 -0.46 -12.72
N GLY A 441 9.19 -1.49 -11.96
CA GLY A 441 8.29 -2.19 -11.07
C GLY A 441 8.77 -3.60 -10.84
N ILE A 442 7.86 -4.54 -10.68
CA ILE A 442 8.13 -5.92 -10.29
C ILE A 442 8.51 -6.77 -11.50
N VAL A 443 9.60 -7.51 -11.40
CA VAL A 443 9.95 -8.62 -12.29
C VAL A 443 9.58 -9.93 -11.60
N SER A 444 8.67 -10.70 -12.21
CA SER A 444 8.18 -11.96 -11.65
C SER A 444 8.93 -13.16 -12.26
N CYS A 445 9.45 -14.04 -11.42
CA CYS A 445 10.02 -15.32 -11.85
C CYS A 445 8.88 -16.33 -12.02
N MET A 446 8.38 -16.49 -13.25
CA MET A 446 7.15 -17.26 -13.55
C MET A 446 7.24 -18.73 -13.14
N ASP A 447 8.43 -19.31 -13.20
CA ASP A 447 8.71 -20.70 -12.88
C ASP A 447 9.28 -20.90 -11.47
N SER A 448 9.34 -19.85 -10.66
CA SER A 448 9.72 -19.97 -9.25
C SER A 448 8.61 -20.64 -8.44
N LYS A 449 8.97 -21.64 -7.66
CA LYS A 449 8.04 -22.30 -6.73
C LYS A 449 7.55 -21.39 -5.63
N TRP A 450 8.34 -20.38 -5.24
CA TRP A 450 7.91 -19.34 -4.29
C TRP A 450 7.08 -18.25 -4.97
N LEU A 451 6.88 -18.33 -6.29
CA LEU A 451 6.42 -17.21 -7.11
C LEU A 451 7.20 -15.94 -6.77
N MET A 452 8.51 -16.10 -6.73
CA MET A 452 9.43 -15.02 -6.38
C MET A 452 9.30 -13.86 -7.36
N SER A 453 9.24 -12.68 -6.80
CA SER A 453 9.26 -11.43 -7.56
C SER A 453 10.24 -10.46 -6.92
N TRP A 454 10.77 -9.54 -7.71
CA TRP A 454 11.76 -8.58 -7.23
C TRP A 454 11.67 -7.25 -7.96
N THR A 455 12.11 -6.19 -7.28
CA THR A 455 12.18 -4.85 -7.87
C THR A 455 13.45 -4.13 -7.45
N ILE A 456 13.95 -3.32 -8.37
CA ILE A 456 15.05 -2.38 -8.13
C ILE A 456 14.57 -1.01 -8.59
N ASN A 457 14.27 -0.15 -7.64
CA ASN A 457 13.91 1.23 -7.89
C ASN A 457 15.14 2.05 -8.32
N ARG A 458 14.98 3.34 -8.57
CA ARG A 458 16.12 4.24 -8.80
C ARG A 458 17.11 4.10 -7.67
N GLN A 459 18.38 3.83 -8.00
CA GLN A 459 19.41 3.67 -6.97
C GLN A 459 19.90 5.01 -6.45
N GLY A 460 20.48 4.95 -5.25
CA GLY A 460 20.42 5.98 -4.28
C GLY A 460 19.04 6.05 -3.63
N GLN A 461 18.42 4.87 -3.38
CA GLN A 461 17.09 4.78 -2.77
C GLN A 461 17.07 5.21 -1.29
N PHE A 462 18.22 5.18 -0.64
CA PHE A 462 18.45 5.78 0.67
C PHE A 462 19.50 6.88 0.52
N LYS A 463 19.34 7.97 1.25
CA LYS A 463 20.31 9.09 1.23
C LYS A 463 21.71 8.65 1.64
N THR A 464 21.78 7.67 2.53
CA THR A 464 23.05 7.11 3.04
C THR A 464 23.59 5.99 2.18
N GLN A 465 22.91 5.60 1.11
CA GLN A 465 23.33 4.49 0.25
C GLN A 465 24.57 4.86 -0.54
N GLY A 466 25.63 4.05 -0.37
CA GLY A 466 26.85 4.16 -1.17
C GLY A 466 26.58 3.88 -2.66
N LYS A 467 27.31 4.55 -3.55
CA LYS A 467 27.15 4.40 -5.01
C LYS A 467 27.53 3.01 -5.54
N ASP A 468 28.30 2.28 -4.76
CA ASP A 468 28.73 0.89 -4.99
C ASP A 468 27.68 -0.14 -4.57
N LYS A 469 26.61 0.27 -3.92
CA LYS A 469 25.59 -0.60 -3.36
C LYS A 469 24.29 -0.54 -4.17
N VAL A 470 23.69 -1.70 -4.38
CA VAL A 470 22.35 -1.82 -4.98
C VAL A 470 21.40 -2.43 -3.96
N CYS A 471 20.30 -1.75 -3.70
CA CYS A 471 19.22 -2.27 -2.88
C CYS A 471 18.17 -2.93 -3.77
N VAL A 472 17.83 -4.17 -3.47
CA VAL A 472 16.83 -4.98 -4.16
C VAL A 472 15.76 -5.37 -3.16
N TRP A 473 14.51 -5.18 -3.52
CA TRP A 473 13.40 -5.73 -2.76
C TRP A 473 12.90 -6.99 -3.46
N VAL A 474 12.86 -8.09 -2.70
CA VAL A 474 12.44 -9.43 -3.17
C VAL A 474 11.27 -9.88 -2.32
N TYR A 475 10.31 -10.59 -2.90
CA TYR A 475 9.25 -11.22 -2.14
C TYR A 475 8.79 -12.53 -2.78
N GLY A 476 8.18 -13.40 -1.97
CA GLY A 476 7.52 -14.63 -2.39
C GLY A 476 6.08 -14.67 -1.91
N LEU A 477 5.18 -15.18 -2.74
CA LEU A 477 3.78 -15.41 -2.37
C LEU A 477 3.58 -16.82 -1.79
N PHE A 478 4.29 -17.83 -2.30
CA PHE A 478 4.16 -19.22 -1.85
C PHE A 478 5.26 -19.55 -0.85
N THR A 479 5.09 -19.09 0.39
CA THR A 479 6.13 -19.15 1.41
C THR A 479 6.28 -20.52 2.07
N ASP A 480 5.28 -21.41 1.91
CA ASP A 480 5.21 -22.73 2.56
C ASP A 480 5.79 -23.89 1.74
N VAL A 481 6.20 -23.62 0.49
CA VAL A 481 6.73 -24.65 -0.40
C VAL A 481 8.25 -24.57 -0.52
N PRO A 482 8.96 -25.70 -0.71
CA PRO A 482 10.40 -25.69 -0.97
C PRO A 482 10.74 -24.95 -2.25
N GLY A 483 11.81 -24.13 -2.22
CA GLY A 483 12.32 -23.41 -3.37
C GLY A 483 12.93 -24.29 -4.46
N ASP A 484 13.39 -23.66 -5.55
CA ASP A 484 13.99 -24.37 -6.67
C ASP A 484 15.46 -24.71 -6.42
N PHE A 485 16.22 -23.84 -5.81
CA PHE A 485 17.59 -24.04 -5.38
C PHE A 485 17.64 -24.41 -3.89
N ILE A 486 17.09 -23.57 -3.04
CA ILE A 486 16.96 -23.81 -1.60
C ILE A 486 15.77 -24.74 -1.37
N LYS A 487 16.06 -25.99 -0.96
CA LYS A 487 15.07 -27.05 -0.81
C LYS A 487 14.29 -26.99 0.52
N LYS A 488 13.93 -25.77 0.97
CA LYS A 488 13.07 -25.57 2.13
C LYS A 488 12.09 -24.40 1.89
N PRO A 489 11.01 -24.30 2.66
CA PRO A 489 10.04 -23.21 2.56
C PRO A 489 10.71 -21.84 2.76
N MET A 490 10.23 -20.82 2.04
CA MET A 490 10.80 -19.47 2.14
C MET A 490 10.75 -18.94 3.58
N LYS A 491 9.63 -19.16 4.28
CA LYS A 491 9.44 -18.73 5.67
C LYS A 491 10.46 -19.27 6.67
N ASP A 492 11.14 -20.37 6.33
CA ASP A 492 12.14 -21.01 7.17
C ASP A 492 13.58 -20.64 6.74
N CYS A 493 13.72 -19.79 5.71
CA CYS A 493 15.00 -19.40 5.14
C CYS A 493 15.66 -18.24 5.89
N THR A 494 16.98 -18.29 5.96
CA THR A 494 17.82 -17.15 6.34
C THR A 494 17.93 -16.17 5.17
N GLY A 495 18.35 -14.92 5.43
CA GLY A 495 18.61 -13.95 4.38
C GLY A 495 19.63 -14.40 3.35
N LYS A 496 20.64 -15.16 3.79
CA LYS A 496 21.60 -15.81 2.91
C LYS A 496 20.88 -16.73 1.92
N GLU A 497 20.03 -17.63 2.39
CA GLU A 497 19.33 -18.60 1.56
C GLU A 497 18.31 -17.94 0.60
N VAL A 498 17.60 -16.91 1.04
CA VAL A 498 16.73 -16.12 0.15
C VAL A 498 17.55 -15.45 -0.95
N THR A 499 18.74 -14.94 -0.63
CA THR A 499 19.63 -14.32 -1.61
C THR A 499 20.18 -15.35 -2.59
N GLU A 500 20.50 -16.56 -2.15
CA GLU A 500 20.96 -17.67 -2.99
C GLU A 500 19.88 -18.09 -3.99
N GLU A 501 18.62 -18.22 -3.55
CA GLU A 501 17.48 -18.49 -4.43
C GLU A 501 17.28 -17.38 -5.45
N TRP A 502 17.36 -16.10 -5.02
CA TRP A 502 17.27 -14.96 -5.91
C TRP A 502 18.37 -14.94 -6.97
N GLN A 503 19.64 -15.23 -6.59
CA GLN A 503 20.76 -15.33 -7.55
C GLN A 503 20.60 -16.51 -8.51
N TYR A 504 20.05 -17.63 -8.03
CA TYR A 504 19.72 -18.76 -8.89
C TYR A 504 18.77 -18.37 -10.01
N HIS A 505 17.70 -17.63 -9.68
CA HIS A 505 16.74 -17.12 -10.65
C HIS A 505 17.28 -15.99 -11.55
N HIS A 506 18.48 -15.49 -11.29
CA HIS A 506 19.22 -14.57 -12.16
C HIS A 506 20.23 -15.28 -13.09
N GLY A 507 20.26 -16.59 -13.11
CA GLY A 507 21.16 -17.38 -13.94
C GLY A 507 22.61 -17.45 -13.44
N VAL A 508 22.86 -17.11 -12.18
CA VAL A 508 24.16 -17.34 -11.54
C VAL A 508 24.45 -18.84 -11.52
N ARG A 509 25.66 -19.25 -11.89
CA ARG A 509 26.02 -20.66 -11.90
C ARG A 509 25.88 -21.26 -10.50
N THR A 510 25.30 -22.46 -10.44
CA THR A 510 24.98 -23.15 -9.18
C THR A 510 26.19 -23.28 -8.26
N GLU A 511 27.36 -23.59 -8.82
CA GLU A 511 28.62 -23.75 -8.08
C GLU A 511 29.17 -22.41 -7.54
N GLN A 512 28.62 -21.28 -7.98
CA GLN A 512 29.07 -19.94 -7.61
C GLN A 512 28.09 -19.22 -6.69
N VAL A 513 26.88 -19.74 -6.51
CA VAL A 513 25.83 -19.05 -5.75
C VAL A 513 26.27 -18.88 -4.30
N GLU A 514 26.63 -19.95 -3.63
CA GLU A 514 27.07 -19.92 -2.22
C GLU A 514 28.33 -19.06 -2.03
N ASP A 515 29.38 -19.29 -2.84
CA ASP A 515 30.66 -18.54 -2.76
C ASP A 515 30.43 -17.02 -2.96
N ARG A 516 29.50 -16.63 -3.82
CA ARG A 516 29.18 -15.22 -4.05
C ARG A 516 28.46 -14.57 -2.87
N VAL A 517 27.50 -15.24 -2.27
CA VAL A 517 26.77 -14.71 -1.12
C VAL A 517 27.70 -14.56 0.08
N GLU A 518 28.59 -15.50 0.31
CA GLU A 518 29.60 -15.43 1.38
C GLU A 518 30.60 -14.28 1.19
N ARG A 519 31.06 -14.05 -0.05
CA ARG A 519 32.05 -13.01 -0.35
C ARG A 519 31.46 -11.62 -0.57
N SER A 520 30.21 -11.52 -0.94
CA SER A 520 29.57 -10.23 -1.25
C SER A 520 29.18 -9.43 -0.01
N GLY A 521 29.23 -10.04 1.17
CA GLY A 521 28.88 -9.34 2.42
C GLY A 521 27.47 -8.74 2.37
N VAL A 522 26.51 -9.51 1.91
CA VAL A 522 25.13 -9.03 1.73
C VAL A 522 24.48 -8.76 3.09
N GLY A 523 24.09 -7.51 3.33
CA GLY A 523 23.15 -7.20 4.40
C GLY A 523 21.74 -7.55 3.95
N VAL A 524 21.12 -8.55 4.55
CA VAL A 524 19.73 -8.90 4.22
C VAL A 524 18.88 -8.70 5.45
N SER A 525 17.80 -7.94 5.29
CA SER A 525 16.69 -7.93 6.24
C SER A 525 15.54 -8.70 5.62
N ILE A 526 15.11 -9.74 6.30
CA ILE A 526 13.91 -10.49 5.96
C ILE A 526 12.76 -9.98 6.80
N MET A 527 11.60 -9.89 6.20
CA MET A 527 10.36 -9.58 6.89
C MET A 527 9.29 -10.58 6.48
N VAL A 528 8.70 -11.24 7.44
CA VAL A 528 7.45 -11.97 7.26
C VAL A 528 6.32 -11.02 7.60
N VAL A 529 5.44 -10.82 6.65
CA VAL A 529 4.25 -9.97 6.73
C VAL A 529 3.03 -10.85 6.56
N TYR A 530 1.94 -10.50 7.23
CA TYR A 530 0.66 -11.21 7.11
C TYR A 530 -0.34 -10.29 6.42
N ILE A 531 -0.75 -10.67 5.20
CA ILE A 531 -1.72 -9.94 4.38
C ILE A 531 -3.11 -10.56 4.51
#